data_e28ebfb3e14dbf60c63780a5aac548c7
#
_entry.id   e28ebfb3e14dbf60c63780a5aac548c7
#
_cell.length_a   1.000
_cell.length_b   1.000
_cell.length_c   1.000
_cell.angle_alpha   90.00
_cell.angle_beta   90.00
_cell.angle_gamma   90.00
#
_symmetry.space_group_name_H-M   'P 1'
#
loop_
_entity.id
_entity.type
_entity.pdbx_description
1 polymer ?
#
loop_
_entity_poly.entity_id
_entity_poly.type
_entity_poly.pdbx_seq_one_letter_code
_entity_poly.pdbx_strand_id
1 'polypeptide(L)'
;MKVTILFNRSEGYEEYPGANIEAELPKKRRRKKKTDVEAISDALRALGHEPSLLAVDGRPQTLTRIARSSADLYVNLVESYGGDDTKEMHFAAFLDLVGKRFTGASAEASLLAMDKSIAKMIVRFHGLYTPYAAVVYRGRVEHAQDIQFPVIVKPANEDASKGIDAGAVVSSIKELMERIAYVHDEFDCPALLEEYIEGREIYAAILGNERPEALPLVELDLSKLPEGMPHIAGYEVKFDVRTEAYRRTKSAPARDLDEETTERIQAAALTAYQALKLRDYGRIDLRLAESGRVYVIEANPNPWLDPAAEFAMAAKEGGRSYNEVIGEIVEMAMRR
;
A
#
# COMPACT_ATOMS: atom_id res chain seq x y z
N MET A 1 26.36 0.32 9.15
CA MET A 1 25.69 1.61 9.33
C MET A 1 24.69 1.51 10.48
N LYS A 2 24.41 2.62 11.16
CA LYS A 2 23.32 2.72 12.13
C LYS A 2 22.01 2.99 11.39
N VAL A 3 21.07 2.05 11.45
CA VAL A 3 19.79 2.14 10.75
C VAL A 3 18.66 2.14 11.78
N THR A 4 17.81 3.17 11.76
CA THR A 4 16.65 3.23 12.66
C THR A 4 15.38 2.87 11.89
N ILE A 5 14.64 1.86 12.35
CA ILE A 5 13.33 1.50 11.80
C ILE A 5 12.27 2.33 12.52
N LEU A 6 11.56 3.17 11.77
CA LEU A 6 10.43 3.97 12.22
C LEU A 6 9.13 3.22 11.89
N PHE A 7 8.25 3.07 12.87
CA PHE A 7 7.00 2.32 12.70
C PHE A 7 5.89 2.86 13.59
N ASN A 8 4.65 2.67 13.21
CA ASN A 8 3.51 3.00 14.05
C ASN A 8 3.35 1.98 15.17
N ARG A 9 2.99 2.46 16.35
CA ARG A 9 2.62 1.60 17.46
C ARG A 9 1.19 1.10 17.25
N SER A 10 1.04 -0.14 16.79
CA SER A 10 -0.26 -0.81 16.72
C SER A 10 -0.59 -1.53 18.02
N GLU A 11 -1.86 -1.88 18.24
CA GLU A 11 -2.32 -2.63 19.44
C GLU A 11 -1.57 -3.96 19.67
N GLY A 12 -0.99 -4.55 18.61
CA GLY A 12 -0.14 -5.75 18.71
C GLY A 12 1.27 -5.50 19.28
N TYR A 13 1.71 -4.25 19.37
CA TYR A 13 2.98 -3.82 19.95
C TYR A 13 2.88 -3.32 21.38
N GLU A 14 1.72 -3.44 22.03
CA GLU A 14 1.53 -3.05 23.45
C GLU A 14 2.42 -3.80 24.45
N GLU A 15 3.02 -4.91 24.05
CA GLU A 15 3.96 -5.68 24.90
C GLU A 15 5.36 -5.04 25.02
N TYR A 16 5.59 -3.85 24.48
CA TYR A 16 6.81 -3.06 24.69
C TYR A 16 6.55 -1.82 25.59
N PRO A 17 6.13 -1.98 26.86
CA PRO A 17 5.95 -0.85 27.77
C PRO A 17 7.32 -0.25 28.08
N GLY A 18 7.50 0.98 27.66
CA GLY A 18 8.72 1.74 27.96
C GLY A 18 9.89 1.42 27.04
N ALA A 19 9.65 1.25 25.75
CA ALA A 19 10.71 1.18 24.74
C ALA A 19 11.61 2.42 24.86
N ASN A 20 12.50 2.39 25.83
CA ASN A 20 13.75 3.09 25.75
C ASN A 20 14.45 2.55 24.52
N ILE A 21 15.03 3.40 23.78
CA ILE A 21 15.58 3.29 22.42
C ILE A 21 16.57 2.15 22.24
N GLU A 22 16.96 1.47 23.28
CA GLU A 22 17.91 0.35 23.35
C GLU A 22 17.23 -0.95 23.79
N ALA A 23 15.91 -1.07 23.68
CA ALA A 23 15.24 -2.32 24.06
C ALA A 23 15.70 -3.46 23.15
N GLU A 24 16.50 -4.36 23.73
CA GLU A 24 16.74 -5.67 23.14
C GLU A 24 15.39 -6.37 22.91
N LEU A 25 15.22 -6.98 21.74
CA LEU A 25 14.05 -7.82 21.45
C LEU A 25 13.85 -8.87 22.53
N PRO A 26 12.64 -9.09 23.05
CA PRO A 26 12.41 -10.02 24.17
C PRO A 26 12.87 -11.43 23.83
N LYS A 27 13.63 -12.01 24.73
CA LYS A 27 14.11 -13.40 24.64
C LYS A 27 12.90 -14.35 24.66
N LYS A 28 12.66 -15.01 23.54
CA LYS A 28 11.82 -16.20 23.28
C LYS A 28 10.55 -16.36 24.13
N ARG A 29 9.41 -16.01 23.55
CA ARG A 29 8.12 -16.68 23.81
C ARG A 29 7.65 -17.41 22.56
N ARG A 30 6.88 -18.50 22.71
CA ARG A 30 6.34 -19.44 21.69
C ARG A 30 6.17 -18.78 20.30
N ARG A 31 6.61 -19.45 19.23
CA ARG A 31 6.57 -19.07 17.81
C ARG A 31 5.29 -18.27 17.43
N LYS A 32 5.23 -16.99 17.78
CA LYS A 32 4.43 -16.00 17.07
C LYS A 32 5.12 -15.78 15.72
N LYS A 33 4.34 -15.61 14.65
CA LYS A 33 4.84 -15.13 13.36
C LYS A 33 5.61 -13.83 13.64
N LYS A 34 6.82 -13.70 13.11
CA LYS A 34 7.60 -12.46 13.25
C LYS A 34 6.82 -11.32 12.58
N THR A 35 6.86 -10.15 13.18
CA THR A 35 6.35 -8.94 12.54
C THR A 35 7.28 -8.50 11.40
N ASP A 36 6.79 -7.67 10.49
CA ASP A 36 7.57 -7.03 9.43
C ASP A 36 8.78 -6.26 10.01
N VAL A 37 8.57 -5.49 11.08
CA VAL A 37 9.63 -4.76 11.80
C VAL A 37 10.74 -5.69 12.30
N GLU A 38 10.37 -6.83 12.89
CA GLU A 38 11.33 -7.85 13.35
C GLU A 38 12.07 -8.49 12.16
N ALA A 39 11.36 -8.79 11.08
CA ALA A 39 11.94 -9.38 9.89
C ALA A 39 12.94 -8.43 9.21
N ILE A 40 12.59 -7.14 9.06
CA ILE A 40 13.47 -6.09 8.54
C ILE A 40 14.69 -5.92 9.44
N SER A 41 14.49 -5.88 10.77
CA SER A 41 15.60 -5.78 11.73
C SER A 41 16.59 -6.94 11.61
N ASP A 42 16.09 -8.17 11.42
CA ASP A 42 16.94 -9.35 11.24
C ASP A 42 17.67 -9.30 9.88
N ALA A 43 17.00 -8.87 8.81
CA ALA A 43 17.62 -8.70 7.50
C ALA A 43 18.77 -7.67 7.56
N LEU A 44 18.54 -6.52 8.21
CA LEU A 44 19.55 -5.48 8.40
C LEU A 44 20.77 -6.00 9.18
N ARG A 45 20.55 -6.80 10.24
CA ARG A 45 21.66 -7.43 10.97
C ARG A 45 22.43 -8.43 10.10
N ALA A 46 21.72 -9.23 9.32
CA ALA A 46 22.35 -10.19 8.40
C ALA A 46 23.21 -9.47 7.33
N LEU A 47 22.82 -8.25 6.95
CA LEU A 47 23.57 -7.38 6.02
C LEU A 47 24.71 -6.58 6.70
N GLY A 48 24.96 -6.79 7.99
CA GLY A 48 26.04 -6.13 8.73
C GLY A 48 25.70 -4.70 9.19
N HIS A 49 24.43 -4.33 9.26
CA HIS A 49 23.97 -3.06 9.81
C HIS A 49 23.65 -3.17 11.31
N GLU A 50 23.57 -2.01 11.96
CA GLU A 50 23.19 -1.87 13.37
C GLU A 50 21.76 -1.33 13.46
N PRO A 51 20.70 -2.19 13.44
CA PRO A 51 19.33 -1.72 13.49
C PRO A 51 18.91 -1.30 14.90
N SER A 52 18.16 -0.21 14.98
CA SER A 52 17.43 0.23 16.17
C SER A 52 15.97 0.47 15.83
N LEU A 53 15.09 0.38 16.81
CA LEU A 53 13.65 0.53 16.65
C LEU A 53 13.17 1.82 17.31
N LEU A 54 12.33 2.59 16.62
CA LEU A 54 11.71 3.78 17.17
C LEU A 54 10.23 3.84 16.78
N ALA A 55 9.36 3.61 17.74
CA ALA A 55 7.93 3.75 17.55
C ALA A 55 7.53 5.23 17.42
N VAL A 56 6.74 5.54 16.40
CA VAL A 56 6.13 6.85 16.17
C VAL A 56 4.73 6.83 16.78
N ASP A 57 4.58 7.61 17.86
CA ASP A 57 3.39 7.59 18.73
C ASP A 57 2.52 8.85 18.62
N GLY A 58 2.76 9.68 17.60
CA GLY A 58 2.03 10.93 17.38
C GLY A 58 2.41 12.09 18.32
N ARG A 59 3.43 11.92 19.17
CA ARG A 59 3.85 12.95 20.13
C ARG A 59 4.97 13.84 19.58
N PRO A 60 4.95 15.17 19.85
CA PRO A 60 6.02 16.08 19.42
C PRO A 60 7.42 15.71 19.93
N GLN A 61 7.49 15.04 21.11
CA GLN A 61 8.76 14.58 21.67
C GLN A 61 9.43 13.52 20.77
N THR A 62 8.65 12.64 20.13
CA THR A 62 9.15 11.65 19.19
C THR A 62 9.74 12.33 17.97
N LEU A 63 9.10 13.36 17.41
CA LEU A 63 9.67 14.15 16.32
C LEU A 63 10.99 14.82 16.72
N THR A 64 11.05 15.44 17.91
CA THR A 64 12.26 16.06 18.44
C THR A 64 13.40 15.04 18.55
N ARG A 65 13.10 13.82 18.98
CA ARG A 65 14.06 12.74 19.12
C ARG A 65 14.61 12.29 17.76
N ILE A 66 13.73 12.11 16.75
CA ILE A 66 14.13 11.80 15.39
C ILE A 66 15.02 12.90 14.83
N ALA A 67 14.63 14.16 14.99
CA ALA A 67 15.41 15.31 14.50
C ALA A 67 16.84 15.33 15.07
N ARG A 68 17.01 14.97 16.35
CA ARG A 68 18.30 14.93 17.05
C ARG A 68 19.09 13.62 16.88
N SER A 69 18.47 12.58 16.36
CA SER A 69 19.09 11.27 16.16
C SER A 69 20.22 11.35 15.12
N SER A 70 21.26 10.53 15.30
CA SER A 70 22.44 10.43 14.43
C SER A 70 22.48 9.12 13.62
N ALA A 71 21.34 8.47 13.37
CA ALA A 71 21.30 7.33 12.47
C ALA A 71 21.72 7.73 11.04
N ASP A 72 22.39 6.82 10.35
CA ASP A 72 22.82 7.01 8.97
C ASP A 72 21.64 6.95 7.99
N LEU A 73 20.65 6.12 8.32
CA LEU A 73 19.44 5.88 7.52
C LEU A 73 18.23 5.55 8.42
N TYR A 74 17.07 5.92 7.93
CA TYR A 74 15.78 5.55 8.54
C TYR A 74 14.99 4.64 7.59
N VAL A 75 14.63 3.43 8.02
CA VAL A 75 13.62 2.63 7.34
C VAL A 75 12.26 3.15 7.78
N ASN A 76 11.55 3.80 6.86
CA ASN A 76 10.26 4.43 7.15
C ASN A 76 9.11 3.45 6.88
N LEU A 77 8.49 2.96 7.95
CA LEU A 77 7.29 2.12 7.92
C LEU A 77 6.11 2.84 8.61
N VAL A 78 6.14 4.18 8.61
CA VAL A 78 5.11 4.99 9.27
C VAL A 78 3.98 5.25 8.28
N GLU A 79 2.81 4.70 8.56
CA GLU A 79 1.59 4.82 7.74
C GLU A 79 0.60 5.85 8.30
N SER A 80 0.87 6.39 9.50
CA SER A 80 0.00 7.39 10.13
C SER A 80 0.76 8.22 11.16
N TYR A 81 0.23 9.38 11.54
CA TYR A 81 0.74 10.15 12.67
C TYR A 81 -0.37 10.51 13.63
N GLY A 82 -0.29 9.98 14.85
CA GLY A 82 -1.32 10.17 15.87
C GLY A 82 -2.64 9.46 15.54
N GLY A 83 -2.58 8.36 14.78
CA GLY A 83 -3.74 7.59 14.35
C GLY A 83 -4.47 8.17 13.13
N ASP A 84 -3.88 9.14 12.45
CA ASP A 84 -4.42 9.80 11.28
C ASP A 84 -3.55 9.43 10.05
N ASP A 85 -4.08 8.57 9.18
CA ASP A 85 -3.39 8.04 8.00
C ASP A 85 -3.12 9.16 6.97
N THR A 86 -3.95 10.22 6.93
CA THR A 86 -3.74 11.38 6.05
C THR A 86 -2.44 12.14 6.37
N LYS A 87 -1.84 11.86 7.51
CA LYS A 87 -0.58 12.48 7.95
C LYS A 87 0.68 11.70 7.58
N GLU A 88 0.58 10.58 6.89
CA GLU A 88 1.75 9.84 6.39
C GLU A 88 2.68 10.76 5.59
N MET A 89 2.15 11.48 4.62
CA MET A 89 2.94 12.42 3.81
C MET A 89 3.60 13.53 4.63
N HIS A 90 2.95 14.01 5.68
CA HIS A 90 3.51 15.05 6.54
C HIS A 90 4.69 14.51 7.35
N PHE A 91 4.64 13.24 7.73
CA PHE A 91 5.75 12.60 8.41
C PHE A 91 6.97 12.42 7.47
N ALA A 92 6.75 12.01 6.23
CA ALA A 92 7.81 11.98 5.21
C ALA A 92 8.39 13.38 4.96
N ALA A 93 7.55 14.42 4.85
CA ALA A 93 7.99 15.80 4.73
C ALA A 93 8.81 16.26 5.95
N PHE A 94 8.43 15.87 7.16
CA PHE A 94 9.21 16.16 8.35
C PHE A 94 10.61 15.53 8.27
N LEU A 95 10.76 14.29 7.84
CA LEU A 95 12.05 13.64 7.67
C LEU A 95 12.95 14.41 6.67
N ASP A 96 12.36 14.84 5.54
CA ASP A 96 13.05 15.67 4.55
C ASP A 96 13.50 17.02 5.15
N LEU A 97 12.60 17.73 5.85
CA LEU A 97 12.86 19.03 6.46
C LEU A 97 14.00 18.99 7.49
N VAL A 98 14.13 17.89 8.23
CA VAL A 98 15.21 17.72 9.22
C VAL A 98 16.44 17.02 8.65
N GLY A 99 16.50 16.86 7.33
CA GLY A 99 17.66 16.33 6.59
C GLY A 99 17.94 14.85 6.88
N LYS A 100 16.91 14.04 7.14
CA LYS A 100 17.07 12.60 7.37
C LYS A 100 16.98 11.83 6.06
N ARG A 101 17.93 10.92 5.82
CA ARG A 101 17.80 9.92 4.75
C ARG A 101 16.85 8.83 5.18
N PHE A 102 15.87 8.49 4.35
CA PHE A 102 14.88 7.47 4.66
C PHE A 102 14.46 6.69 3.43
N THR A 103 14.02 5.44 3.63
CA THR A 103 13.51 4.55 2.57
C THR A 103 12.07 4.90 2.20
N GLY A 104 11.70 4.62 0.96
CA GLY A 104 10.34 4.72 0.47
C GLY A 104 9.96 6.11 -0.01
N ALA A 105 8.68 6.34 -0.14
CA ALA A 105 8.12 7.49 -0.82
C ALA A 105 8.49 8.84 -0.20
N SER A 106 8.63 9.86 -1.04
CA SER A 106 8.67 11.25 -0.60
C SER A 106 7.28 11.72 -0.19
N ALA A 107 7.20 12.86 0.50
CA ALA A 107 5.92 13.48 0.81
C ALA A 107 5.08 13.76 -0.45
N GLU A 108 5.75 14.20 -1.54
CA GLU A 108 5.09 14.43 -2.83
C GLU A 108 4.51 13.15 -3.41
N ALA A 109 5.28 12.06 -3.45
CA ALA A 109 4.82 10.78 -3.97
C ALA A 109 3.67 10.19 -3.12
N SER A 110 3.77 10.29 -1.78
CA SER A 110 2.69 9.88 -0.87
C SER A 110 1.41 10.68 -1.13
N LEU A 111 1.49 12.01 -1.26
CA LEU A 111 0.33 12.84 -1.60
C LEU A 111 -0.34 12.40 -2.91
N LEU A 112 0.47 12.25 -3.98
CA LEU A 112 -0.03 11.90 -5.30
C LEU A 112 -0.65 10.49 -5.36
N ALA A 113 -0.10 9.54 -4.62
CA ALA A 113 -0.58 8.16 -4.61
C ALA A 113 -1.80 7.97 -3.68
N MET A 114 -1.82 8.64 -2.52
CA MET A 114 -2.90 8.51 -1.54
C MET A 114 -4.20 9.19 -1.97
N ASP A 115 -4.12 10.31 -2.69
CA ASP A 115 -5.31 10.93 -3.30
C ASP A 115 -5.70 10.16 -4.57
N LYS A 116 -6.60 9.19 -4.41
CA LYS A 116 -7.04 8.32 -5.50
C LYS A 116 -7.59 9.09 -6.70
N SER A 117 -8.17 10.27 -6.50
CA SER A 117 -8.70 11.10 -7.58
C SER A 117 -7.58 11.78 -8.38
N ILE A 118 -6.59 12.33 -7.69
CA ILE A 118 -5.40 12.93 -8.31
C ILE A 118 -4.58 11.85 -9.00
N ALA A 119 -4.34 10.72 -8.35
CA ALA A 119 -3.61 9.59 -8.95
C ALA A 119 -4.23 9.17 -10.28
N LYS A 120 -5.56 9.02 -10.34
CA LYS A 120 -6.27 8.65 -11.57
C LYS A 120 -6.15 9.71 -12.69
N MET A 121 -6.18 10.99 -12.33
CA MET A 121 -5.98 12.06 -13.33
C MET A 121 -4.56 12.00 -13.92
N ILE A 122 -3.55 11.80 -13.08
CA ILE A 122 -2.15 11.67 -13.53
C ILE A 122 -1.98 10.42 -14.40
N VAL A 123 -2.44 9.28 -13.92
CA VAL A 123 -2.37 7.99 -14.65
C VAL A 123 -3.02 8.12 -16.03
N ARG A 124 -4.20 8.73 -16.10
CA ARG A 124 -4.92 8.97 -17.36
C ARG A 124 -4.17 9.94 -18.29
N PHE A 125 -3.55 10.99 -17.74
CA PHE A 125 -2.72 11.94 -18.51
C PHE A 125 -1.55 11.22 -19.21
N HIS A 126 -1.00 10.18 -18.57
CA HIS A 126 0.05 9.34 -19.14
C HIS A 126 -0.45 8.23 -20.07
N GLY A 127 -1.72 8.28 -20.49
CA GLY A 127 -2.30 7.37 -21.48
C GLY A 127 -2.66 5.99 -20.94
N LEU A 128 -2.65 5.80 -19.61
CA LEU A 128 -3.05 4.55 -18.98
C LEU A 128 -4.56 4.51 -18.73
N TYR A 129 -5.13 3.32 -18.74
CA TYR A 129 -6.51 3.12 -18.32
C TYR A 129 -6.59 3.08 -16.80
N THR A 130 -7.60 3.73 -16.26
CA THR A 130 -8.03 3.65 -14.86
C THR A 130 -9.55 3.73 -14.86
N PRO A 131 -10.26 3.11 -13.89
CA PRO A 131 -11.71 3.22 -13.81
C PRO A 131 -12.17 4.68 -13.88
N TYR A 132 -13.27 4.93 -14.56
CA TYR A 132 -13.90 6.25 -14.45
C TYR A 132 -14.27 6.50 -12.99
N ALA A 133 -14.01 7.71 -12.51
CA ALA A 133 -14.20 8.01 -11.10
C ALA A 133 -14.80 9.40 -10.90
N ALA A 134 -15.62 9.54 -9.85
CA ALA A 134 -16.16 10.79 -9.38
C ALA A 134 -16.07 10.89 -7.86
N VAL A 135 -15.88 12.09 -7.34
CA VAL A 135 -15.86 12.35 -5.89
C VAL A 135 -17.15 13.03 -5.47
N VAL A 136 -17.79 12.49 -4.45
CA VAL A 136 -19.04 13.04 -3.89
C VAL A 136 -18.77 13.54 -2.46
N TYR A 137 -18.84 14.84 -2.32
CA TYR A 137 -18.79 15.51 -1.02
C TYR A 137 -20.21 15.61 -0.42
N ARG A 138 -20.34 15.86 0.89
CA ARG A 138 -21.64 16.16 1.48
C ARG A 138 -22.26 17.38 0.79
N GLY A 139 -23.42 17.19 0.16
CA GLY A 139 -24.14 18.24 -0.54
C GLY A 139 -23.55 18.71 -1.88
N ARG A 140 -22.49 18.09 -2.37
CA ARG A 140 -21.85 18.45 -3.64
C ARG A 140 -21.34 17.21 -4.39
N VAL A 141 -21.73 17.09 -5.65
CA VAL A 141 -21.25 16.02 -6.55
C VAL A 141 -20.33 16.64 -7.60
N GLU A 142 -19.14 16.07 -7.75
CA GLU A 142 -18.18 16.46 -8.80
C GLU A 142 -18.02 15.33 -9.82
N HIS A 143 -18.17 15.66 -11.09
CA HIS A 143 -17.85 14.80 -12.24
C HIS A 143 -18.57 13.43 -12.32
N ALA A 144 -19.83 13.36 -11.85
CA ALA A 144 -20.60 12.10 -11.86
C ALA A 144 -21.37 11.83 -13.18
N GLN A 145 -21.12 12.57 -14.25
CA GLN A 145 -21.99 12.62 -15.41
C GLN A 145 -22.03 11.35 -16.26
N ASP A 146 -21.01 10.48 -16.19
CA ASP A 146 -20.87 9.34 -17.10
C ASP A 146 -20.63 7.99 -16.38
N ILE A 147 -20.94 7.89 -15.09
CA ILE A 147 -20.76 6.65 -14.34
C ILE A 147 -21.82 5.63 -14.75
N GLN A 148 -21.36 4.47 -15.21
CA GLN A 148 -22.21 3.33 -15.54
C GLN A 148 -22.17 2.27 -14.42
N PHE A 149 -23.35 1.71 -14.11
CA PHE A 149 -23.42 0.60 -13.16
C PHE A 149 -22.90 -0.72 -13.79
N PRO A 150 -22.32 -1.61 -12.96
CA PRO A 150 -22.11 -1.48 -11.51
C PRO A 150 -20.99 -0.50 -11.16
N VAL A 151 -21.13 0.13 -9.98
CA VAL A 151 -20.19 1.11 -9.43
C VAL A 151 -19.67 0.60 -8.10
N ILE A 152 -18.38 0.80 -7.82
CA ILE A 152 -17.82 0.60 -6.51
C ILE A 152 -17.71 1.94 -5.77
N VAL A 153 -18.18 2.00 -4.53
CA VAL A 153 -18.17 3.18 -3.67
C VAL A 153 -17.21 2.97 -2.52
N LYS A 154 -16.23 3.85 -2.40
CA LYS A 154 -15.12 3.76 -1.44
C LYS A 154 -14.99 5.07 -0.64
N PRO A 155 -14.50 5.05 0.60
CA PRO A 155 -13.98 6.27 1.23
C PRO A 155 -12.83 6.85 0.39
N ALA A 156 -12.85 8.15 0.13
CA ALA A 156 -11.83 8.78 -0.73
C ALA A 156 -10.46 8.88 -0.06
N ASN A 157 -10.43 9.03 1.28
CA ASN A 157 -9.23 9.34 2.07
C ASN A 157 -8.77 8.16 2.95
N GLU A 158 -9.39 6.99 2.82
CA GLU A 158 -9.01 5.80 3.58
C GLU A 158 -8.18 4.84 2.74
N ASP A 159 -7.30 4.13 3.41
CA ASP A 159 -6.45 3.10 2.83
C ASP A 159 -6.72 1.70 3.44
N ALA A 160 -5.90 0.70 3.08
CA ALA A 160 -6.00 -0.67 3.60
C ALA A 160 -7.41 -1.29 3.44
N SER A 161 -8.14 -0.97 2.37
CA SER A 161 -9.50 -1.46 2.08
C SER A 161 -10.54 -1.11 3.17
N LYS A 162 -10.28 -0.12 4.03
CA LYS A 162 -11.26 0.36 5.00
C LYS A 162 -12.51 0.86 4.27
N GLY A 163 -13.69 0.45 4.75
CA GLY A 163 -14.96 0.80 4.12
C GLY A 163 -15.21 0.15 2.75
N ILE A 164 -14.43 -0.87 2.36
CA ILE A 164 -14.65 -1.65 1.15
C ILE A 164 -15.03 -3.08 1.58
N ASP A 165 -16.32 -3.37 1.54
CA ASP A 165 -16.93 -4.67 1.84
C ASP A 165 -17.79 -5.13 0.66
N ALA A 166 -18.48 -6.26 0.78
CA ALA A 166 -19.37 -6.78 -0.27
C ALA A 166 -20.46 -5.78 -0.72
N GLY A 167 -20.89 -4.87 0.18
CA GLY A 167 -21.86 -3.82 -0.14
C GLY A 167 -21.25 -2.60 -0.84
N ALA A 168 -19.94 -2.59 -1.09
CA ALA A 168 -19.30 -1.47 -1.78
C ALA A 168 -19.62 -1.43 -3.28
N VAL A 169 -19.97 -2.56 -3.90
CA VAL A 169 -20.40 -2.63 -5.31
C VAL A 169 -21.91 -2.52 -5.37
N VAL A 170 -22.39 -1.50 -6.09
CA VAL A 170 -23.81 -1.14 -6.19
C VAL A 170 -24.26 -1.16 -7.63
N SER A 171 -25.53 -1.55 -7.88
CA SER A 171 -26.09 -1.73 -9.20
C SER A 171 -27.31 -0.83 -9.50
N SER A 172 -27.71 -0.01 -8.53
CA SER A 172 -28.85 0.89 -8.66
C SER A 172 -28.58 2.24 -8.00
N ILE A 173 -29.31 3.28 -8.45
CA ILE A 173 -29.24 4.62 -7.86
C ILE A 173 -29.59 4.59 -6.37
N LYS A 174 -30.54 3.75 -5.95
CA LYS A 174 -30.93 3.61 -4.55
C LYS A 174 -29.77 3.12 -3.72
N GLU A 175 -29.16 2.00 -4.10
CA GLU A 175 -28.00 1.43 -3.43
C GLU A 175 -26.82 2.41 -3.40
N LEU A 176 -26.61 3.14 -4.51
CA LEU A 176 -25.58 4.16 -4.62
C LEU A 176 -25.76 5.26 -3.55
N MET A 177 -26.98 5.80 -3.42
CA MET A 177 -27.26 6.84 -2.44
C MET A 177 -27.11 6.35 -1.00
N GLU A 178 -27.58 5.13 -0.72
CA GLU A 178 -27.42 4.49 0.59
C GLU A 178 -25.94 4.28 0.93
N ARG A 179 -25.13 3.83 -0.06
CA ARG A 179 -23.71 3.60 0.15
C ARG A 179 -22.90 4.90 0.31
N ILE A 180 -23.23 5.94 -0.43
CA ILE A 180 -22.64 7.28 -0.24
C ILE A 180 -22.94 7.81 1.17
N ALA A 181 -24.19 7.68 1.62
CA ALA A 181 -24.56 8.09 2.98
C ALA A 181 -23.75 7.32 4.03
N TYR A 182 -23.63 6.00 3.89
CA TYR A 182 -22.79 5.16 4.76
C TYR A 182 -21.34 5.66 4.83
N VAL A 183 -20.70 5.93 3.67
CA VAL A 183 -19.32 6.43 3.67
C VAL A 183 -19.19 7.77 4.38
N HIS A 184 -20.14 8.68 4.13
CA HIS A 184 -20.13 9.98 4.78
C HIS A 184 -20.33 9.89 6.29
N ASP A 185 -21.19 8.98 6.76
CA ASP A 185 -21.56 8.91 8.17
C ASP A 185 -20.54 8.14 9.01
N GLU A 186 -19.99 7.06 8.47
CA GLU A 186 -19.03 6.20 9.19
C GLU A 186 -17.59 6.70 9.10
N PHE A 187 -17.19 7.35 7.99
CA PHE A 187 -15.80 7.74 7.75
C PHE A 187 -15.56 9.25 7.76
N ASP A 188 -16.62 10.05 7.83
CA ASP A 188 -16.56 11.52 7.78
C ASP A 188 -15.67 12.07 6.65
N CYS A 189 -15.69 11.41 5.49
CA CYS A 189 -14.90 11.76 4.33
C CYS A 189 -15.75 11.73 3.05
N PRO A 190 -15.26 12.31 1.92
CA PRO A 190 -15.93 12.19 0.64
C PRO A 190 -16.00 10.73 0.17
N ALA A 191 -17.04 10.40 -0.59
CA ALA A 191 -17.17 9.11 -1.24
C ALA A 191 -16.54 9.16 -2.64
N LEU A 192 -15.66 8.23 -2.96
CA LEU A 192 -15.13 7.99 -4.28
C LEU A 192 -16.00 6.92 -4.95
N LEU A 193 -16.61 7.29 -6.07
CA LEU A 193 -17.34 6.40 -6.95
C LEU A 193 -16.43 5.99 -8.08
N GLU A 194 -16.33 4.70 -8.36
CA GLU A 194 -15.54 4.18 -9.48
C GLU A 194 -16.34 3.17 -10.28
N GLU A 195 -16.13 3.17 -11.61
CA GLU A 195 -16.57 2.07 -12.46
C GLU A 195 -16.04 0.73 -11.91
N TYR A 196 -16.92 -0.25 -11.73
CA TYR A 196 -16.49 -1.56 -11.30
C TYR A 196 -15.92 -2.33 -12.48
N ILE A 197 -14.62 -2.57 -12.45
CA ILE A 197 -13.93 -3.35 -13.48
C ILE A 197 -13.90 -4.81 -13.07
N GLU A 198 -14.62 -5.64 -13.78
CA GLU A 198 -14.55 -7.09 -13.60
C GLU A 198 -13.27 -7.64 -14.24
N GLY A 199 -12.63 -8.61 -13.57
CA GLY A 199 -11.39 -9.19 -14.05
C GLY A 199 -10.47 -9.69 -12.94
N ARG A 200 -9.22 -10.02 -13.32
CA ARG A 200 -8.19 -10.52 -12.43
C ARG A 200 -7.55 -9.37 -11.64
N GLU A 201 -7.34 -9.56 -10.36
CA GLU A 201 -6.65 -8.60 -9.49
C GLU A 201 -5.15 -8.90 -9.49
N ILE A 202 -4.36 -8.02 -10.09
CA ILE A 202 -2.92 -8.20 -10.28
C ILE A 202 -2.16 -7.14 -9.51
N TYR A 203 -1.11 -7.55 -8.82
CA TYR A 203 -0.19 -6.70 -8.09
C TYR A 203 1.17 -6.70 -8.78
N ALA A 204 1.63 -5.52 -9.17
CA ALA A 204 2.95 -5.31 -9.74
C ALA A 204 3.85 -4.59 -8.73
N ALA A 205 4.76 -5.33 -8.11
CA ALA A 205 5.81 -4.77 -7.27
C ALA A 205 6.89 -4.15 -8.15
N ILE A 206 7.28 -2.92 -7.84
CA ILE A 206 8.30 -2.16 -8.56
C ILE A 206 9.46 -1.86 -7.61
N LEU A 207 10.68 -2.05 -8.07
CA LEU A 207 11.90 -1.80 -7.32
C LEU A 207 12.84 -0.91 -8.15
N GLY A 208 13.31 0.19 -7.58
CA GLY A 208 14.28 1.06 -8.25
C GLY A 208 13.88 2.52 -8.34
N ASN A 209 14.88 3.35 -8.71
CA ASN A 209 14.76 4.81 -8.85
C ASN A 209 14.92 5.23 -10.33
N GLU A 210 16.17 5.41 -10.82
CA GLU A 210 16.42 5.89 -12.19
C GLU A 210 15.99 4.87 -13.26
N ARG A 211 16.13 3.59 -12.97
CA ARG A 211 15.76 2.48 -13.84
C ARG A 211 14.96 1.47 -13.02
N PRO A 212 13.70 1.80 -12.68
CA PRO A 212 12.88 0.90 -11.93
C PRO A 212 12.56 -0.35 -12.76
N GLU A 213 12.47 -1.48 -12.08
CA GLU A 213 12.07 -2.75 -12.69
C GLU A 213 10.75 -3.25 -12.07
N ALA A 214 9.90 -3.82 -12.90
CA ALA A 214 8.73 -4.56 -12.45
C ALA A 214 9.15 -5.99 -12.11
N LEU A 215 8.92 -6.39 -10.87
CA LEU A 215 9.13 -7.75 -10.41
C LEU A 215 8.06 -8.69 -11.00
N PRO A 216 8.22 -10.02 -10.91
CA PRO A 216 7.17 -10.94 -11.32
C PRO A 216 5.82 -10.60 -10.70
N LEU A 217 4.77 -10.71 -11.49
CA LEU A 217 3.42 -10.33 -11.09
C LEU A 217 2.86 -11.29 -10.04
N VAL A 218 2.11 -10.74 -9.10
CA VAL A 218 1.35 -11.49 -8.10
C VAL A 218 -0.13 -11.28 -8.35
N GLU A 219 -0.94 -12.31 -8.17
CA GLU A 219 -2.39 -12.26 -8.32
C GLU A 219 -3.07 -12.58 -7.00
N LEU A 220 -4.11 -11.84 -6.66
CA LEU A 220 -5.08 -12.21 -5.65
C LEU A 220 -6.21 -12.99 -6.32
N ASP A 221 -6.22 -14.31 -6.15
CA ASP A 221 -7.22 -15.19 -6.74
C ASP A 221 -8.59 -14.98 -6.06
N LEU A 222 -9.47 -14.24 -6.72
CA LEU A 222 -10.83 -13.97 -6.30
C LEU A 222 -11.86 -14.97 -6.86
N SER A 223 -11.45 -15.90 -7.72
CA SER A 223 -12.36 -16.85 -8.40
C SER A 223 -13.07 -17.81 -7.45
N LYS A 224 -12.54 -17.97 -6.23
CA LYS A 224 -13.08 -18.88 -5.21
C LYS A 224 -13.95 -18.17 -4.16
N LEU A 225 -14.26 -16.90 -4.37
CA LEU A 225 -15.18 -16.20 -3.50
C LEU A 225 -16.57 -16.89 -3.50
N PRO A 226 -17.32 -16.77 -2.39
CA PRO A 226 -18.69 -17.26 -2.34
C PRO A 226 -19.55 -16.70 -3.46
N GLU A 227 -20.48 -17.50 -3.96
CA GLU A 227 -21.42 -17.07 -5.02
C GLU A 227 -22.18 -15.81 -4.60
N GLY A 228 -22.29 -14.86 -5.51
CA GLY A 228 -22.94 -13.56 -5.28
C GLY A 228 -22.07 -12.50 -4.60
N MET A 229 -20.86 -12.84 -4.18
CA MET A 229 -19.91 -11.80 -3.72
C MET A 229 -19.22 -11.14 -4.90
N PRO A 230 -19.10 -9.82 -4.90
CA PRO A 230 -18.34 -9.12 -5.93
C PRO A 230 -16.84 -9.48 -5.82
N HIS A 231 -16.19 -9.62 -6.95
CA HIS A 231 -14.77 -9.94 -7.01
C HIS A 231 -13.91 -8.69 -6.70
N ILE A 232 -13.88 -8.29 -5.43
CA ILE A 232 -13.11 -7.14 -4.95
C ILE A 232 -12.16 -7.54 -3.81
N ALA A 233 -11.02 -6.87 -3.77
CA ALA A 233 -10.03 -6.98 -2.70
C ALA A 233 -10.44 -6.16 -1.47
N GLY A 234 -11.63 -6.42 -0.94
CA GLY A 234 -12.19 -5.74 0.22
C GLY A 234 -11.56 -6.17 1.55
N TYR A 235 -11.97 -5.49 2.64
CA TYR A 235 -11.47 -5.76 3.99
C TYR A 235 -11.68 -7.22 4.41
N GLU A 236 -12.84 -7.79 4.10
CA GLU A 236 -13.20 -9.19 4.40
C GLU A 236 -12.28 -10.21 3.70
N VAL A 237 -11.74 -9.84 2.54
CA VAL A 237 -10.84 -10.67 1.73
C VAL A 237 -9.39 -10.56 2.21
N LYS A 238 -8.95 -9.34 2.56
CA LYS A 238 -7.54 -9.07 2.86
C LYS A 238 -7.19 -9.24 4.35
N PHE A 239 -8.11 -8.92 5.26
CA PHE A 239 -7.77 -8.74 6.67
C PHE A 239 -8.63 -9.53 7.67
N ASP A 240 -9.89 -9.84 7.38
CA ASP A 240 -10.71 -10.58 8.34
C ASP A 240 -10.52 -12.10 8.21
N VAL A 241 -9.54 -12.63 8.94
CA VAL A 241 -9.19 -14.06 8.99
C VAL A 241 -10.35 -14.98 9.38
N ARG A 242 -11.45 -14.43 9.93
CA ARG A 242 -12.63 -15.20 10.35
C ARG A 242 -13.57 -15.47 9.18
N THR A 243 -13.50 -14.70 8.11
CA THR A 243 -14.41 -14.83 6.95
C THR A 243 -14.05 -16.03 6.07
N GLU A 244 -15.03 -16.53 5.35
CA GLU A 244 -14.84 -17.53 4.32
C GLU A 244 -14.10 -16.93 3.12
N ALA A 245 -14.37 -15.67 2.81
CA ALA A 245 -13.70 -14.92 1.76
C ALA A 245 -12.17 -14.89 1.97
N TYR A 246 -11.69 -14.53 3.16
CA TYR A 246 -10.26 -14.55 3.49
C TYR A 246 -9.64 -15.95 3.32
N ARG A 247 -10.35 -17.00 3.75
CA ARG A 247 -9.81 -18.37 3.68
C ARG A 247 -9.77 -18.93 2.28
N ARG A 248 -10.63 -18.47 1.39
CA ARG A 248 -10.73 -18.93 0.00
C ARG A 248 -9.83 -18.13 -0.95
N THR A 249 -9.45 -16.91 -0.58
CA THR A 249 -8.60 -16.05 -1.40
C THR A 249 -7.16 -16.10 -0.92
N LYS A 250 -6.22 -16.11 -1.86
CA LYS A 250 -4.78 -16.09 -1.55
C LYS A 250 -4.04 -15.35 -2.66
N SER A 251 -3.09 -14.54 -2.25
CA SER A 251 -2.09 -14.02 -3.17
C SER A 251 -1.10 -15.11 -3.55
N ALA A 252 -0.78 -15.21 -4.83
CA ALA A 252 0.20 -16.13 -5.40
C ALA A 252 0.86 -15.50 -6.63
N PRO A 253 2.05 -15.98 -7.07
CA PRO A 253 2.59 -15.57 -8.36
C PRO A 253 1.55 -15.77 -9.46
N ALA A 254 1.32 -14.74 -10.27
CA ALA A 254 0.35 -14.79 -11.36
C ALA A 254 0.75 -15.90 -12.37
N ARG A 255 -0.22 -16.71 -12.75
CA ARG A 255 -0.06 -17.80 -13.72
C ARG A 255 -1.02 -17.60 -14.89
N ASP A 256 -0.81 -18.33 -15.96
CA ASP A 256 -1.67 -18.31 -17.14
C ASP A 256 -1.83 -16.89 -17.74
N LEU A 257 -0.74 -16.13 -17.76
CA LEU A 257 -0.55 -14.91 -18.51
C LEU A 257 0.45 -15.17 -19.63
N ASP A 258 0.09 -14.80 -20.86
CA ASP A 258 1.05 -14.81 -21.95
C ASP A 258 2.09 -13.68 -21.78
N GLU A 259 3.19 -13.78 -22.51
CA GLU A 259 4.30 -12.84 -22.43
C GLU A 259 3.85 -11.40 -22.77
N GLU A 260 3.06 -11.23 -23.84
CA GLU A 260 2.54 -9.94 -24.27
C GLU A 260 1.66 -9.27 -23.20
N THR A 261 0.78 -10.04 -22.58
CA THR A 261 -0.07 -9.54 -21.50
C THR A 261 0.76 -9.19 -20.25
N THR A 262 1.75 -10.02 -19.91
CA THR A 262 2.66 -9.76 -18.78
C THR A 262 3.45 -8.47 -19.01
N GLU A 263 4.06 -8.28 -20.16
CA GLU A 263 4.80 -7.08 -20.52
C GLU A 263 3.91 -5.84 -20.49
N ARG A 264 2.69 -5.94 -20.99
CA ARG A 264 1.72 -4.86 -21.00
C ARG A 264 1.31 -4.42 -19.59
N ILE A 265 1.11 -5.37 -18.68
CA ILE A 265 0.81 -5.09 -17.27
C ILE A 265 2.02 -4.42 -16.59
N GLN A 266 3.22 -4.97 -16.79
CA GLN A 266 4.45 -4.43 -16.21
C GLN A 266 4.76 -3.03 -16.75
N ALA A 267 4.58 -2.79 -18.04
CA ALA A 267 4.76 -1.47 -18.65
C ALA A 267 3.77 -0.42 -18.09
N ALA A 268 2.50 -0.80 -17.91
CA ALA A 268 1.51 0.06 -17.27
C ALA A 268 1.88 0.39 -15.82
N ALA A 269 2.34 -0.60 -15.06
CA ALA A 269 2.77 -0.43 -13.68
C ALA A 269 4.01 0.48 -13.58
N LEU A 270 5.02 0.28 -14.41
CA LEU A 270 6.21 1.13 -14.46
C LEU A 270 5.87 2.58 -14.82
N THR A 271 4.98 2.77 -15.78
CA THR A 271 4.51 4.12 -16.16
C THR A 271 3.79 4.79 -15.01
N ALA A 272 2.89 4.09 -14.32
CA ALA A 272 2.18 4.62 -13.16
C ALA A 272 3.13 4.97 -12.01
N TYR A 273 4.09 4.08 -11.71
CA TYR A 273 5.12 4.28 -10.70
C TYR A 273 5.91 5.58 -10.93
N GLN A 274 6.40 5.78 -12.16
CA GLN A 274 7.15 6.96 -12.54
C GLN A 274 6.29 8.24 -12.57
N ALA A 275 5.07 8.14 -13.10
CA ALA A 275 4.13 9.27 -13.19
C ALA A 275 3.73 9.80 -11.82
N LEU A 276 3.58 8.91 -10.83
CA LEU A 276 3.27 9.24 -9.44
C LEU A 276 4.52 9.51 -8.59
N LYS A 277 5.71 9.55 -9.22
CA LYS A 277 7.00 9.88 -8.59
C LYS A 277 7.39 8.95 -7.43
N LEU A 278 6.93 7.70 -7.46
CA LEU A 278 7.35 6.71 -6.48
C LEU A 278 8.86 6.47 -6.59
N ARG A 279 9.47 6.07 -5.48
CA ARG A 279 10.90 5.84 -5.40
C ARG A 279 11.24 4.69 -4.46
N ASP A 280 12.44 4.12 -4.63
CA ASP A 280 12.98 2.97 -3.93
C ASP A 280 12.17 1.70 -4.22
N TYR A 281 10.92 1.66 -3.81
CA TYR A 281 9.99 0.55 -4.02
C TYR A 281 8.54 1.05 -4.03
N GLY A 282 7.64 0.27 -4.61
CA GLY A 282 6.21 0.57 -4.64
C GLY A 282 5.42 -0.61 -5.18
N ARG A 283 4.11 -0.60 -5.03
CA ARG A 283 3.21 -1.59 -5.63
C ARG A 283 2.09 -0.89 -6.37
N ILE A 284 1.87 -1.29 -7.61
CA ILE A 284 0.74 -0.85 -8.40
C ILE A 284 -0.28 -1.97 -8.43
N ASP A 285 -1.49 -1.67 -8.02
CA ASP A 285 -2.62 -2.59 -8.02
C ASP A 285 -3.42 -2.38 -9.33
N LEU A 286 -3.62 -3.47 -10.08
CA LEU A 286 -4.19 -3.41 -11.42
C LEU A 286 -5.34 -4.41 -11.58
N ARG A 287 -6.24 -4.11 -12.52
CA ARG A 287 -7.25 -5.05 -13.03
C ARG A 287 -6.95 -5.41 -14.47
N LEU A 288 -6.84 -6.71 -14.73
CA LEU A 288 -6.85 -7.27 -16.06
C LEU A 288 -8.28 -7.70 -16.40
N ALA A 289 -8.99 -6.87 -17.19
CA ALA A 289 -10.34 -7.17 -17.65
C ALA A 289 -10.35 -8.33 -18.65
N GLU A 290 -11.49 -9.01 -18.82
CA GLU A 290 -11.67 -10.08 -19.82
C GLU A 290 -11.36 -9.64 -21.25
N SER A 291 -11.58 -8.36 -21.55
CA SER A 291 -11.21 -7.74 -22.84
C SER A 291 -9.69 -7.67 -23.07
N GLY A 292 -8.88 -8.08 -22.11
CA GLY A 292 -7.43 -7.92 -22.09
C GLY A 292 -6.95 -6.50 -21.74
N ARG A 293 -7.86 -5.57 -21.44
CA ARG A 293 -7.49 -4.21 -21.04
C ARG A 293 -6.96 -4.20 -19.60
N VAL A 294 -5.87 -3.47 -19.39
CA VAL A 294 -5.22 -3.32 -18.08
C VAL A 294 -5.64 -1.98 -17.49
N TYR A 295 -6.23 -2.00 -16.29
CA TYR A 295 -6.61 -0.80 -15.55
C TYR A 295 -5.74 -0.63 -14.33
N VAL A 296 -5.16 0.54 -14.13
CA VAL A 296 -4.50 0.93 -12.88
C VAL A 296 -5.58 1.30 -11.88
N ILE A 297 -5.64 0.59 -10.76
CA ILE A 297 -6.63 0.81 -9.70
C ILE A 297 -6.10 1.80 -8.67
N GLU A 298 -4.92 1.49 -8.10
CA GLU A 298 -4.25 2.36 -7.14
C GLU A 298 -2.74 2.14 -7.13
N ALA A 299 -2.02 3.06 -6.51
CA ALA A 299 -0.59 2.96 -6.27
C ALA A 299 -0.31 3.00 -4.77
N ASN A 300 0.50 2.05 -4.31
CA ASN A 300 0.93 1.94 -2.93
C ASN A 300 2.39 2.39 -2.84
N PRO A 301 2.67 3.61 -2.31
CA PRO A 301 4.01 4.19 -2.31
C PRO A 301 4.94 3.53 -1.29
N ASN A 302 4.39 2.96 -0.22
CA ASN A 302 5.11 2.23 0.82
C ASN A 302 4.41 0.89 1.09
N PRO A 303 4.42 -0.06 0.12
CA PRO A 303 3.73 -1.33 0.29
C PRO A 303 4.33 -2.14 1.44
N TRP A 304 3.48 -2.93 2.08
CA TRP A 304 3.87 -3.72 3.22
C TRP A 304 5.03 -4.68 2.92
N LEU A 305 6.08 -4.62 3.72
CA LEU A 305 7.30 -5.40 3.58
C LEU A 305 7.33 -6.68 4.47
N ASP A 306 6.16 -7.21 4.90
CA ASP A 306 6.14 -8.53 5.55
C ASP A 306 6.69 -9.60 4.59
N PRO A 307 7.53 -10.54 5.05
CA PRO A 307 8.06 -11.61 4.19
C PRO A 307 7.01 -12.48 3.49
N ALA A 308 5.75 -12.44 3.93
CA ALA A 308 4.64 -13.17 3.30
C ALA A 308 3.72 -12.26 2.46
N ALA A 309 4.01 -10.95 2.40
CA ALA A 309 3.24 -10.00 1.59
C ALA A 309 3.62 -10.09 0.10
N GLU A 310 2.79 -9.49 -0.73
CA GLU A 310 2.87 -9.56 -2.19
C GLU A 310 4.19 -9.03 -2.73
N PHE A 311 4.74 -7.95 -2.12
CA PHE A 311 6.03 -7.40 -2.55
C PHE A 311 7.17 -8.40 -2.37
N ALA A 312 7.27 -9.00 -1.17
CA ALA A 312 8.27 -10.02 -0.88
C ALA A 312 8.07 -11.31 -1.70
N MET A 313 6.81 -11.65 -2.00
CA MET A 313 6.45 -12.78 -2.86
C MET A 313 6.92 -12.56 -4.30
N ALA A 314 6.66 -11.37 -4.86
CA ALA A 314 7.14 -10.98 -6.19
C ALA A 314 8.67 -11.04 -6.29
N ALA A 315 9.35 -10.50 -5.29
CA ALA A 315 10.81 -10.52 -5.24
C ALA A 315 11.38 -11.95 -5.19
N LYS A 316 10.78 -12.81 -4.37
CA LYS A 316 11.16 -14.22 -4.27
C LYS A 316 10.95 -14.98 -5.59
N GLU A 317 9.83 -14.75 -6.27
CA GLU A 317 9.57 -15.34 -7.59
C GLU A 317 10.60 -14.87 -8.62
N GLY A 318 11.08 -13.62 -8.50
CA GLY A 318 12.20 -13.08 -9.29
C GLY A 318 13.58 -13.53 -8.84
N GLY A 319 13.68 -14.48 -7.90
CA GLY A 319 14.95 -15.07 -7.44
C GLY A 319 15.66 -14.26 -6.35
N ARG A 320 15.08 -13.19 -5.83
CA ARG A 320 15.65 -12.40 -4.74
C ARG A 320 15.24 -12.95 -3.38
N SER A 321 16.19 -13.11 -2.49
CA SER A 321 15.90 -13.36 -1.07
C SER A 321 15.35 -12.08 -0.41
N TYR A 322 14.64 -12.26 0.70
CA TYR A 322 14.14 -11.13 1.48
C TYR A 322 15.24 -10.16 1.94
N ASN A 323 16.40 -10.69 2.35
CA ASN A 323 17.53 -9.87 2.76
C ASN A 323 18.10 -9.04 1.62
N GLU A 324 18.19 -9.62 0.41
CA GLU A 324 18.64 -8.88 -0.79
C GLU A 324 17.70 -7.71 -1.09
N VAL A 325 16.39 -7.91 -1.06
CA VAL A 325 15.41 -6.85 -1.28
C VAL A 325 15.54 -5.72 -0.27
N ILE A 326 15.63 -6.05 1.02
CA ILE A 326 15.83 -5.03 2.05
C ILE A 326 17.17 -4.30 1.85
N GLY A 327 18.22 -5.02 1.46
CA GLY A 327 19.51 -4.44 1.12
C GLY A 327 19.44 -3.47 -0.05
N GLU A 328 18.80 -3.84 -1.15
CA GLU A 328 18.60 -2.99 -2.33
C GLU A 328 17.84 -1.71 -1.99
N ILE A 329 16.74 -1.81 -1.20
CA ILE A 329 15.97 -0.64 -0.73
C ILE A 329 16.85 0.30 0.10
N VAL A 330 17.64 -0.24 1.03
CA VAL A 330 18.57 0.52 1.86
C VAL A 330 19.64 1.22 1.02
N GLU A 331 20.24 0.49 0.07
CA GLU A 331 21.26 1.07 -0.82
C GLU A 331 20.70 2.20 -1.69
N MET A 332 19.50 2.03 -2.25
CA MET A 332 18.83 3.06 -3.05
C MET A 332 18.61 4.34 -2.23
N ALA A 333 18.10 4.21 -1.02
CA ALA A 333 17.88 5.34 -0.14
C ALA A 333 19.19 6.03 0.29
N MET A 334 20.29 5.27 0.40
CA MET A 334 21.62 5.84 0.71
C MET A 334 22.28 6.58 -0.45
N ARG A 335 21.96 6.21 -1.69
CA ARG A 335 22.53 6.86 -2.89
C ARG A 335 21.86 8.19 -3.25
N ARG A 336 20.73 8.47 -2.68
CA ARG A 336 19.99 9.75 -2.87
C ARG A 336 20.55 10.89 -2.04
#